data_a98da42e0d641b87aba4f8a8626214af
#
_entry.id   a98da42e0d641b87aba4f8a8626214af
#
_cell.length_a   1.000
_cell.length_b   1.000
_cell.length_c   1.000
_cell.angle_alpha   90.00
_cell.angle_beta   90.00
_cell.angle_gamma   90.00
#
_symmetry.space_group_name_H-M   'P 1'
#
loop_
_entity.id
_entity.type
_entity.pdbx_description
1 polymer ?
#
loop_
_entity_poly.entity_id
_entity_poly.type
_entity_poly.pdbx_seq_one_letter_code
_entity_poly.pdbx_strand_id
1 'polypeptide(L)'
;MGMWKNLRMRFWKKRSGYDAGGGREGDSWTPVDGRAEDINAMSRDMIRSRARDLERNADYAESSILAMERNVVGSGIRLDCKVDNPELERQIETLWERWCHPENCDVTGRLCFCEILKMAVRRMLVDGGLLIVAAYTGDKRFPLQLQIKEVDELNSGVLFHEGNQVVGGVEVNSYNKPIAYHFTVYDVYGETGRTVRIPADRVIYLNKIKRTSQVREISGFANILSRLRDLNQFLNAVSVKERILACLSVFVKKVNPAGGVWRNQKTDKATGAKRKKLAPGMIMELDAGDEIQVVNPSGQASNTKDMATILLRAFSSALGLSYEATSRDMSQVNYSSARQNLIEDRESYKEWQHYLSEHLCRRVYQWWMDSCVMAGTLKIPDYFSNPEKYTECKWIAKGMSWIDPVKEVNANKIALETNQITLQEVAAEQGKDWRAILEQRAREKQLIRELGLEEIAENEKQSTATTEEPEE
;
A
#
# COMPACT_ATOMS: atom_id res chain seq x y z
N MET A 1 -18.63 24.34 61.80
CA MET A 1 -19.55 23.89 60.72
C MET A 1 -18.97 24.04 59.28
N GLY A 2 -17.70 24.41 59.11
CA GLY A 2 -17.10 24.68 57.79
C GLY A 2 -16.25 23.55 57.19
N MET A 3 -15.77 22.61 58.00
CA MET A 3 -14.80 21.61 57.55
C MET A 3 -15.45 20.38 56.86
N TRP A 4 -16.70 20.10 57.09
CA TRP A 4 -17.45 18.98 56.47
C TRP A 4 -18.03 19.29 55.10
N LYS A 5 -18.18 20.57 54.69
CA LYS A 5 -18.63 20.94 53.36
C LYS A 5 -17.55 20.74 52.28
N ASN A 6 -16.28 20.90 52.65
CA ASN A 6 -15.17 20.74 51.70
C ASN A 6 -14.78 19.27 51.43
N LEU A 7 -15.15 18.34 52.35
CA LEU A 7 -14.93 16.91 52.11
C LEU A 7 -15.94 16.28 51.12
N ARG A 8 -17.18 16.80 51.07
CA ARG A 8 -18.19 16.29 50.14
C ARG A 8 -17.97 16.72 48.69
N MET A 9 -17.24 17.82 48.43
CA MET A 9 -16.96 18.29 47.07
C MET A 9 -15.81 17.52 46.37
N ARG A 10 -15.04 16.72 47.13
CA ARG A 10 -13.93 15.92 46.55
C ARG A 10 -14.35 14.57 45.96
N PHE A 11 -15.59 14.12 46.15
CA PHE A 11 -16.09 12.81 45.71
C PHE A 11 -17.10 12.85 44.57
N TRP A 12 -17.48 14.03 44.07
CA TRP A 12 -18.25 14.11 42.84
C TRP A 12 -17.27 14.32 41.66
N LYS A 13 -16.57 13.25 41.25
CA LYS A 13 -16.07 13.19 39.86
C LYS A 13 -17.29 13.43 38.98
N LYS A 14 -17.29 14.55 38.23
CA LYS A 14 -18.32 14.82 37.20
C LYS A 14 -18.43 13.56 36.34
N ARG A 15 -19.59 12.88 36.36
CA ARG A 15 -19.88 11.86 35.39
C ARG A 15 -19.78 12.54 34.03
N SER A 16 -18.83 12.19 33.21
CA SER A 16 -18.83 12.57 31.81
C SER A 16 -20.00 11.90 31.16
N GLY A 17 -20.64 12.53 30.17
CA GLY A 17 -21.77 11.94 29.44
C GLY A 17 -21.38 10.70 28.61
N TYR A 18 -20.08 10.44 28.52
CA TYR A 18 -19.50 9.28 27.83
C TYR A 18 -18.65 8.47 28.81
N ASP A 19 -18.81 7.16 28.84
CA ASP A 19 -18.07 6.26 29.74
C ASP A 19 -16.55 6.31 29.49
N ALA A 20 -16.13 6.51 28.22
CA ALA A 20 -14.74 6.69 27.85
C ALA A 20 -14.10 7.99 28.37
N GLY A 21 -14.90 8.96 28.84
CA GLY A 21 -14.43 10.23 29.40
C GLY A 21 -14.18 10.20 30.89
N GLY A 22 -14.44 9.10 31.58
CA GLY A 22 -14.22 8.93 33.03
C GLY A 22 -14.90 7.66 33.52
N GLY A 23 -14.44 7.13 34.66
CA GLY A 23 -14.98 5.92 35.26
C GLY A 23 -13.92 4.85 35.48
N ARG A 24 -14.31 3.69 36.06
CA ARG A 24 -13.38 2.60 36.39
C ARG A 24 -12.60 2.08 35.20
N GLU A 25 -13.19 2.05 34.00
CA GLU A 25 -12.56 1.58 32.78
C GLU A 25 -11.63 2.63 32.16
N GLY A 26 -11.87 3.94 32.39
CA GLY A 26 -11.04 5.04 31.89
C GLY A 26 -9.87 5.41 32.78
N ASP A 27 -9.81 4.95 34.05
CA ASP A 27 -8.77 5.38 34.99
C ASP A 27 -7.34 4.88 34.65
N SER A 28 -7.23 3.81 33.84
CA SER A 28 -5.94 3.32 33.31
C SER A 28 -5.64 3.78 31.89
N TRP A 29 -6.58 4.46 31.23
CA TRP A 29 -6.43 4.95 29.87
C TRP A 29 -6.09 6.43 29.87
N THR A 30 -4.82 6.74 29.69
CA THR A 30 -4.27 8.12 29.67
C THR A 30 -3.82 8.47 28.24
N PRO A 31 -4.74 8.93 27.36
CA PRO A 31 -4.39 9.33 26.01
C PRO A 31 -3.57 10.63 26.02
N VAL A 32 -2.67 10.77 25.04
CA VAL A 32 -1.95 12.02 24.81
C VAL A 32 -2.88 12.97 24.05
N ASP A 33 -3.09 14.17 24.60
CA ASP A 33 -3.87 15.24 23.96
C ASP A 33 -2.96 16.26 23.29
N GLY A 34 -3.41 16.86 22.16
CA GLY A 34 -2.70 17.91 21.45
C GLY A 34 -3.03 17.96 19.96
N ARG A 35 -2.37 18.88 19.23
CA ARG A 35 -2.46 18.97 17.77
C ARG A 35 -1.84 17.71 17.15
N ALA A 36 -2.36 17.32 15.98
CA ALA A 36 -1.89 16.10 15.32
C ALA A 36 -0.37 16.11 15.07
N GLU A 37 0.16 17.24 14.62
CA GLU A 37 1.59 17.35 14.34
C GLU A 37 2.45 17.19 15.59
N ASP A 38 2.06 17.82 16.72
CA ASP A 38 2.83 17.75 17.96
C ASP A 38 2.90 16.32 18.50
N ILE A 39 1.79 15.58 18.43
CA ILE A 39 1.73 14.18 18.87
C ILE A 39 2.50 13.27 17.90
N ASN A 40 2.30 13.45 16.60
CA ASN A 40 2.91 12.60 15.58
C ASN A 40 4.43 12.78 15.52
N ALA A 41 4.94 14.01 15.69
CA ALA A 41 6.36 14.31 15.63
C ALA A 41 7.17 13.51 16.65
N MET A 42 6.61 13.23 17.83
CA MET A 42 7.30 12.48 18.90
C MET A 42 7.60 11.02 18.53
N SER A 43 6.79 10.42 17.66
CA SER A 43 6.86 8.98 17.35
C SER A 43 7.04 8.65 15.88
N ARG A 44 6.93 9.63 15.00
CA ARG A 44 6.97 9.48 13.52
C ARG A 44 8.14 8.61 13.05
N ASP A 45 9.36 8.99 13.42
CA ASP A 45 10.57 8.33 12.93
C ASP A 45 10.68 6.89 13.45
N MET A 46 10.29 6.67 14.71
CA MET A 46 10.26 5.32 15.28
C MET A 46 9.20 4.44 14.61
N ILE A 47 8.01 4.98 14.34
CA ILE A 47 6.93 4.28 13.62
C ILE A 47 7.41 3.90 12.22
N ARG A 48 8.02 4.83 11.48
CA ARG A 48 8.57 4.61 10.15
C ARG A 48 9.65 3.53 10.16
N SER A 49 10.61 3.60 11.08
CA SER A 49 11.66 2.61 11.22
C SER A 49 11.11 1.21 11.49
N ARG A 50 10.10 1.10 12.36
CA ARG A 50 9.41 -0.17 12.65
C ARG A 50 8.60 -0.68 11.46
N ALA A 51 7.96 0.21 10.70
CA ALA A 51 7.22 -0.16 9.50
C ALA A 51 8.16 -0.73 8.41
N ARG A 52 9.30 -0.10 8.20
CA ARG A 52 10.36 -0.59 7.29
C ARG A 52 10.99 -1.91 7.75
N ASP A 53 11.10 -2.13 9.06
CA ASP A 53 11.56 -3.41 9.60
C ASP A 53 10.56 -4.53 9.27
N LEU A 54 9.27 -4.30 9.49
CA LEU A 54 8.23 -5.27 9.16
C LEU A 54 8.04 -5.47 7.65
N GLU A 55 8.23 -4.43 6.83
CA GLU A 55 8.26 -4.56 5.37
C GLU A 55 9.32 -5.59 4.94
N ARG A 56 10.50 -5.58 5.57
CA ARG A 56 11.60 -6.50 5.23
C ARG A 56 11.45 -7.90 5.81
N ASN A 57 10.79 -8.02 6.96
CA ASN A 57 10.88 -9.22 7.81
C ASN A 57 9.52 -9.89 8.10
N ALA A 58 8.39 -9.35 7.61
CA ALA A 58 7.06 -9.91 7.84
C ALA A 58 6.34 -10.21 6.52
N ASP A 59 6.12 -11.48 6.23
CA ASP A 59 5.52 -11.96 4.98
C ASP A 59 4.15 -11.32 4.67
N TYR A 60 3.31 -11.16 5.68
CA TYR A 60 1.98 -10.56 5.49
C TYR A 60 2.00 -9.06 5.25
N ALA A 61 3.03 -8.34 5.74
CA ALA A 61 3.24 -6.93 5.39
C ALA A 61 3.52 -6.80 3.89
N GLU A 62 4.49 -7.56 3.38
CA GLU A 62 4.84 -7.54 1.96
C GLU A 62 3.69 -8.04 1.09
N SER A 63 2.96 -9.09 1.49
CA SER A 63 1.79 -9.58 0.76
C SER A 63 0.73 -8.50 0.58
N SER A 64 0.45 -7.71 1.63
CA SER A 64 -0.52 -6.61 1.60
C SER A 64 -0.07 -5.46 0.70
N ILE A 65 1.21 -5.08 0.77
CA ILE A 65 1.79 -4.04 -0.08
C ILE A 65 1.69 -4.46 -1.56
N LEU A 66 2.08 -5.69 -1.88
CA LEU A 66 2.00 -6.23 -3.24
C LEU A 66 0.54 -6.34 -3.74
N ALA A 67 -0.41 -6.62 -2.86
CA ALA A 67 -1.83 -6.61 -3.22
C ALA A 67 -2.28 -5.20 -3.60
N MET A 68 -1.89 -4.19 -2.83
CA MET A 68 -2.18 -2.78 -3.13
C MET A 68 -1.51 -2.33 -4.44
N GLU A 69 -0.20 -2.54 -4.62
CA GLU A 69 0.51 -2.17 -5.85
C GLU A 69 -0.14 -2.75 -7.11
N ARG A 70 -0.50 -4.05 -7.06
CA ARG A 70 -1.09 -4.75 -8.21
C ARG A 70 -2.50 -4.31 -8.52
N ASN A 71 -3.30 -4.01 -7.52
CA ASN A 71 -4.72 -3.70 -7.72
C ASN A 71 -4.98 -2.20 -7.87
N VAL A 72 -4.17 -1.35 -7.26
CA VAL A 72 -4.27 0.11 -7.42
C VAL A 72 -3.63 0.55 -8.74
N VAL A 73 -2.39 0.13 -9.00
CA VAL A 73 -1.62 0.61 -10.16
C VAL A 73 -1.60 -0.43 -11.31
N GLY A 74 -1.30 -1.68 -10.99
CA GLY A 74 -1.23 -2.76 -11.98
C GLY A 74 -0.23 -2.50 -13.10
N SER A 75 -0.73 -2.30 -14.32
CA SER A 75 0.07 -1.97 -15.51
C SER A 75 0.27 -0.47 -15.71
N GLY A 76 -0.25 0.38 -14.83
CA GLY A 76 -0.17 1.84 -14.91
C GLY A 76 -1.53 2.50 -14.98
N ILE A 77 -1.52 3.83 -14.80
CA ILE A 77 -2.68 4.71 -14.99
C ILE A 77 -2.45 5.44 -16.30
N ARG A 78 -3.38 5.32 -17.23
CA ARG A 78 -3.27 5.89 -18.57
C ARG A 78 -3.92 7.26 -18.63
N LEU A 79 -3.36 8.13 -19.45
CA LEU A 79 -3.93 9.41 -19.80
C LEU A 79 -5.01 9.24 -20.87
N ASP A 80 -6.17 9.83 -20.68
CA ASP A 80 -7.23 10.05 -21.67
C ASP A 80 -7.44 11.56 -21.78
N CYS A 81 -6.77 12.15 -22.77
CA CYS A 81 -6.75 13.60 -22.96
C CYS A 81 -8.13 14.11 -23.45
N LYS A 82 -8.54 15.30 -23.05
CA LYS A 82 -9.82 15.90 -23.42
C LYS A 82 -9.61 17.25 -24.12
N VAL A 83 -9.02 17.21 -25.30
CA VAL A 83 -8.79 18.40 -26.13
C VAL A 83 -9.72 18.35 -27.34
N ASP A 84 -10.30 19.49 -27.72
CA ASP A 84 -11.23 19.59 -28.85
C ASP A 84 -10.67 19.15 -30.20
N ASN A 85 -9.33 19.18 -30.37
CA ASN A 85 -8.65 18.77 -31.60
C ASN A 85 -8.15 17.31 -31.50
N PRO A 86 -8.74 16.37 -32.24
CA PRO A 86 -8.36 14.94 -32.15
C PRO A 86 -6.91 14.64 -32.58
N GLU A 87 -6.33 15.43 -33.49
CA GLU A 87 -4.93 15.22 -33.89
C GLU A 87 -3.97 15.66 -32.78
N LEU A 88 -4.25 16.79 -32.13
CA LEU A 88 -3.49 17.28 -30.99
C LEU A 88 -3.64 16.32 -29.79
N GLU A 89 -4.84 15.80 -29.52
CA GLU A 89 -5.12 14.81 -28.51
C GLU A 89 -4.22 13.57 -28.69
N ARG A 90 -4.22 12.95 -29.88
CA ARG A 90 -3.35 11.81 -30.19
C ARG A 90 -1.86 12.12 -30.06
N GLN A 91 -1.46 13.34 -30.47
CA GLN A 91 -0.08 13.78 -30.34
C GLN A 91 0.33 13.89 -28.87
N ILE A 92 -0.50 14.47 -28.02
CA ILE A 92 -0.27 14.58 -26.58
C ILE A 92 -0.14 13.20 -25.96
N GLU A 93 -1.09 12.30 -26.20
CA GLU A 93 -1.09 10.93 -25.64
C GLU A 93 0.15 10.14 -26.09
N THR A 94 0.51 10.18 -27.37
CA THR A 94 1.70 9.51 -27.89
C THR A 94 3.00 10.04 -27.26
N LEU A 95 3.09 11.37 -27.06
CA LEU A 95 4.26 11.99 -26.43
C LEU A 95 4.31 11.69 -24.93
N TRP A 96 3.16 11.66 -24.27
CA TRP A 96 3.05 11.26 -22.86
C TRP A 96 3.50 9.83 -22.66
N GLU A 97 3.03 8.87 -23.47
CA GLU A 97 3.45 7.48 -23.40
C GLU A 97 4.98 7.35 -23.54
N ARG A 98 5.58 8.06 -24.50
CA ARG A 98 7.04 8.09 -24.68
C ARG A 98 7.77 8.70 -23.48
N TRP A 99 7.19 9.74 -22.89
CA TRP A 99 7.76 10.37 -21.69
C TRP A 99 7.72 9.41 -20.50
N CYS A 100 6.70 8.56 -20.38
CA CYS A 100 6.57 7.58 -19.29
C CYS A 100 7.67 6.52 -19.24
N HIS A 101 8.51 6.39 -20.27
CA HIS A 101 9.66 5.47 -20.25
C HIS A 101 10.76 5.93 -19.29
N PRO A 102 11.52 4.99 -18.69
CA PRO A 102 12.49 5.28 -17.63
C PRO A 102 13.48 6.38 -17.98
N GLU A 103 14.03 6.35 -19.19
CA GLU A 103 15.02 7.30 -19.68
C GLU A 103 14.53 8.74 -19.79
N ASN A 104 13.20 8.93 -19.86
CA ASN A 104 12.59 10.24 -20.06
C ASN A 104 11.94 10.81 -18.81
N CYS A 105 11.32 9.96 -17.97
CA CYS A 105 10.54 10.44 -16.83
C CYS A 105 11.33 10.46 -15.51
N ASP A 106 12.37 9.63 -15.36
CA ASP A 106 13.14 9.53 -14.11
C ASP A 106 14.54 10.11 -14.28
N VAL A 107 14.98 10.94 -13.33
CA VAL A 107 16.35 11.52 -13.31
C VAL A 107 17.43 10.44 -13.29
N THR A 108 17.15 9.29 -12.66
CA THR A 108 18.10 8.17 -12.60
C THR A 108 18.05 7.26 -13.82
N GLY A 109 17.01 7.41 -14.67
CA GLY A 109 16.78 6.58 -15.84
C GLY A 109 16.41 5.12 -15.52
N ARG A 110 15.96 4.82 -14.30
CA ARG A 110 15.71 3.45 -13.84
C ARG A 110 14.24 3.10 -13.73
N LEU A 111 13.37 4.06 -13.43
CA LEU A 111 11.97 3.85 -13.11
C LEU A 111 11.08 4.40 -14.22
N CYS A 112 10.20 3.58 -14.77
CA CYS A 112 9.11 4.08 -15.59
C CYS A 112 8.04 4.75 -14.70
N PHE A 113 7.17 5.56 -15.30
CA PHE A 113 6.12 6.26 -14.54
C PHE A 113 5.21 5.29 -13.77
N CYS A 114 4.93 4.12 -14.33
CA CYS A 114 4.17 3.06 -13.64
C CYS A 114 4.89 2.56 -12.37
N GLU A 115 6.20 2.41 -12.40
CA GLU A 115 6.99 1.98 -11.23
C GLU A 115 7.07 3.08 -10.18
N ILE A 116 7.10 4.35 -10.61
CA ILE A 116 7.00 5.50 -9.70
C ILE A 116 5.65 5.49 -8.96
N LEU A 117 4.55 5.20 -9.66
CA LEU A 117 3.22 5.06 -9.06
C LEU A 117 3.17 3.91 -8.04
N LYS A 118 3.76 2.75 -8.35
CA LYS A 118 3.85 1.60 -7.42
C LYS A 118 4.68 1.96 -6.20
N MET A 119 5.81 2.62 -6.39
CA MET A 119 6.65 3.11 -5.30
C MET A 119 5.89 4.12 -4.43
N ALA A 120 5.07 4.98 -5.02
CA ALA A 120 4.22 5.91 -4.26
C ALA A 120 3.25 5.17 -3.35
N VAL A 121 2.54 4.15 -3.83
CA VAL A 121 1.65 3.31 -3.01
C VAL A 121 2.44 2.65 -1.87
N ARG A 122 3.57 2.01 -2.18
CA ARG A 122 4.43 1.34 -1.20
C ARG A 122 4.90 2.29 -0.09
N ARG A 123 5.48 3.42 -0.49
CA ARG A 123 6.04 4.38 0.48
C ARG A 123 4.97 5.07 1.30
N MET A 124 3.79 5.35 0.72
CA MET A 124 2.66 5.88 1.48
C MET A 124 2.13 4.89 2.53
N LEU A 125 2.15 3.59 2.26
CA LEU A 125 1.78 2.56 3.23
C LEU A 125 2.84 2.41 4.33
N VAL A 126 4.11 2.30 3.95
CA VAL A 126 5.21 2.00 4.87
C VAL A 126 5.71 3.26 5.57
N ASP A 127 6.14 4.26 4.82
CA ASP A 127 6.74 5.48 5.37
C ASP A 127 5.69 6.53 5.76
N GLY A 128 4.50 6.43 5.15
CA GLY A 128 3.41 7.39 5.28
C GLY A 128 3.39 8.45 4.19
N GLY A 129 4.45 8.56 3.39
CA GLY A 129 4.55 9.55 2.32
C GLY A 129 5.73 9.33 1.38
N LEU A 130 5.72 10.09 0.29
CA LEU A 130 6.78 10.16 -0.72
C LEU A 130 6.86 11.58 -1.27
N LEU A 131 8.06 12.04 -1.60
CA LEU A 131 8.26 13.33 -2.24
C LEU A 131 8.74 13.12 -3.68
N ILE A 132 8.16 13.89 -4.59
CA ILE A 132 8.52 13.89 -6.01
C ILE A 132 8.83 15.32 -6.40
N VAL A 133 10.03 15.54 -6.91
CA VAL A 133 10.53 16.86 -7.28
C VAL A 133 10.61 16.96 -8.80
N ALA A 134 10.05 18.03 -9.36
CA ALA A 134 10.22 18.38 -10.77
C ALA A 134 11.66 18.83 -11.00
N ALA A 135 12.43 18.02 -11.73
CA ALA A 135 13.78 18.34 -12.18
C ALA A 135 13.75 18.70 -13.68
N TYR A 136 14.27 19.88 -14.02
CA TYR A 136 14.37 20.30 -15.41
C TYR A 136 15.80 20.06 -15.88
N THR A 137 15.96 19.04 -16.71
CA THR A 137 17.24 18.64 -17.30
C THR A 137 17.46 19.32 -18.64
N GLY A 138 18.67 19.26 -19.16
CA GLY A 138 18.99 19.89 -20.46
C GLY A 138 18.49 19.14 -21.68
N ASP A 139 17.62 18.13 -21.53
CA ASP A 139 17.03 17.42 -22.67
C ASP A 139 16.12 18.37 -23.45
N LYS A 140 16.37 18.48 -24.76
CA LYS A 140 15.63 19.36 -25.65
C LYS A 140 14.23 18.87 -25.94
N ARG A 141 13.97 17.57 -25.79
CA ARG A 141 12.67 16.98 -26.14
C ARG A 141 11.76 16.85 -24.93
N PHE A 142 12.28 16.35 -23.82
CA PHE A 142 11.56 16.16 -22.57
C PHE A 142 12.35 16.77 -21.42
N PRO A 143 12.25 18.09 -21.21
CA PRO A 143 13.03 18.76 -20.17
C PRO A 143 12.66 18.32 -18.76
N LEU A 144 11.40 17.96 -18.53
CA LEU A 144 10.92 17.50 -17.22
C LEU A 144 11.34 16.04 -16.97
N GLN A 145 12.00 15.85 -15.85
CA GLN A 145 12.21 14.53 -15.23
C GLN A 145 11.78 14.58 -13.77
N LEU A 146 11.45 13.45 -13.20
CA LEU A 146 11.02 13.34 -11.82
C LEU A 146 12.18 12.83 -10.95
N GLN A 147 12.46 13.55 -9.88
CA GLN A 147 13.38 13.10 -8.84
C GLN A 147 12.57 12.60 -7.64
N ILE A 148 12.70 11.32 -7.35
CA ILE A 148 12.03 10.70 -6.21
C ILE A 148 12.89 10.88 -4.97
N LYS A 149 12.28 11.31 -3.87
CA LYS A 149 12.95 11.55 -2.57
C LYS A 149 12.20 10.90 -1.43
N GLU A 150 12.96 10.35 -0.50
CA GLU A 150 12.41 9.80 0.73
C GLU A 150 12.03 10.92 1.71
N VAL A 151 11.08 10.64 2.59
CA VAL A 151 10.64 11.59 3.63
C VAL A 151 11.75 11.88 4.66
N ASP A 152 12.74 11.00 4.76
CA ASP A 152 13.93 11.17 5.60
C ASP A 152 14.86 12.28 5.11
N GLU A 153 14.80 12.62 3.82
CA GLU A 153 15.59 13.70 3.25
C GLU A 153 15.08 15.10 3.66
N LEU A 154 13.90 15.19 4.26
CA LEU A 154 13.40 16.45 4.80
C LEU A 154 14.19 16.84 6.06
N ASN A 155 14.73 18.06 6.06
CA ASN A 155 15.57 18.56 7.15
C ASN A 155 14.73 19.07 8.33
N SER A 156 14.59 18.26 9.35
CA SER A 156 13.88 18.64 10.58
C SER A 156 14.65 19.64 11.48
N GLY A 157 15.90 19.93 11.17
CA GLY A 157 16.73 20.87 11.93
C GLY A 157 16.43 22.34 11.64
N VAL A 158 15.77 22.65 10.52
CA VAL A 158 15.33 24.02 10.19
C VAL A 158 13.99 24.26 10.86
N LEU A 159 13.88 25.26 11.73
CA LEU A 159 12.64 25.58 12.46
C LEU A 159 11.92 26.81 11.88
N PHE A 160 12.66 27.78 11.32
CA PHE A 160 12.11 29.00 10.72
C PHE A 160 12.89 29.39 9.48
N HIS A 161 12.21 29.99 8.52
CA HIS A 161 12.80 30.58 7.33
C HIS A 161 11.98 31.79 6.89
N GLU A 162 12.63 32.97 6.77
CA GLU A 162 12.02 34.23 6.32
C GLU A 162 10.67 34.58 7.01
N GLY A 163 10.56 34.30 8.31
CA GLY A 163 9.35 34.54 9.11
C GLY A 163 8.31 33.44 9.06
N ASN A 164 8.48 32.41 8.22
CA ASN A 164 7.60 31.25 8.16
C ASN A 164 8.07 30.15 9.09
N GLN A 165 7.13 29.39 9.64
CA GLN A 165 7.44 28.21 10.45
C GLN A 165 7.82 27.04 9.52
N VAL A 166 8.88 26.31 9.89
CA VAL A 166 9.28 25.06 9.22
C VAL A 166 8.99 23.89 10.15
N VAL A 167 8.09 23.02 9.74
CA VAL A 167 7.65 21.86 10.52
C VAL A 167 8.23 20.58 9.92
N GLY A 168 9.28 20.05 10.55
CA GLY A 168 9.95 18.84 10.07
C GLY A 168 10.42 18.93 8.62
N GLY A 169 10.97 20.10 8.21
CA GLY A 169 11.44 20.35 6.85
C GLY A 169 10.38 20.88 5.87
N VAL A 170 9.13 21.03 6.29
CA VAL A 170 8.05 21.63 5.48
C VAL A 170 7.81 23.06 5.94
N GLU A 171 8.12 24.03 5.10
CA GLU A 171 7.86 25.44 5.34
C GLU A 171 6.39 25.74 5.05
N VAL A 172 5.67 26.27 6.05
CA VAL A 172 4.23 26.55 5.97
C VAL A 172 3.92 28.00 6.25
N ASN A 173 2.85 28.50 5.60
CA ASN A 173 2.30 29.82 5.91
C ASN A 173 1.34 29.78 7.11
N SER A 174 0.72 30.93 7.43
CA SER A 174 -0.27 31.09 8.53
C SER A 174 -1.51 30.17 8.39
N TYR A 175 -1.77 29.61 7.21
CA TYR A 175 -2.88 28.69 6.92
C TYR A 175 -2.45 27.22 6.90
N ASN A 176 -1.24 26.88 7.35
CA ASN A 176 -0.62 25.55 7.20
C ASN A 176 -0.42 25.10 5.73
N LYS A 177 -0.49 26.01 4.76
CA LYS A 177 -0.22 25.68 3.36
C LYS A 177 1.29 25.57 3.14
N PRO A 178 1.80 24.46 2.60
CA PRO A 178 3.20 24.33 2.23
C PRO A 178 3.62 25.39 1.20
N ILE A 179 4.75 26.06 1.45
CA ILE A 179 5.34 27.08 0.57
C ILE A 179 6.63 26.55 -0.03
N ALA A 180 7.41 25.81 0.76
CA ALA A 180 8.65 25.20 0.34
C ALA A 180 8.99 23.97 1.18
N TYR A 181 9.96 23.21 0.71
CA TYR A 181 10.50 22.04 1.38
C TYR A 181 12.00 22.18 1.54
N HIS A 182 12.50 21.91 2.72
CA HIS A 182 13.92 21.96 3.06
C HIS A 182 14.49 20.54 3.05
N PHE A 183 15.33 20.24 2.08
CA PHE A 183 15.95 18.93 1.92
C PHE A 183 17.40 18.95 2.42
N THR A 184 17.81 17.87 3.07
CA THR A 184 19.22 17.59 3.34
C THR A 184 19.81 16.87 2.13
N VAL A 185 20.87 17.43 1.56
CA VAL A 185 21.61 16.79 0.48
C VAL A 185 22.77 16.03 1.12
N TYR A 186 22.77 14.72 0.96
CA TYR A 186 23.87 13.85 1.39
C TYR A 186 24.95 13.81 0.29
N ASP A 187 26.19 13.77 0.70
CA ASP A 187 27.29 13.53 -0.22
C ASP A 187 27.40 12.04 -0.60
N VAL A 188 28.38 11.70 -1.45
CA VAL A 188 28.60 10.32 -1.92
C VAL A 188 28.95 9.36 -0.77
N TYR A 189 29.44 9.87 0.36
CA TYR A 189 29.82 9.10 1.54
C TYR A 189 28.70 9.04 2.60
N GLY A 190 27.56 9.71 2.35
CA GLY A 190 26.42 9.75 3.28
C GLY A 190 26.59 10.78 4.41
N GLU A 191 27.60 11.66 4.34
CA GLU A 191 27.74 12.76 5.27
C GLU A 191 26.71 13.85 4.98
N THR A 192 26.22 14.51 6.02
CA THR A 192 25.21 15.57 5.89
C THR A 192 25.83 16.80 5.22
N GLY A 193 25.39 17.07 4.00
CA GLY A 193 25.75 18.27 3.25
C GLY A 193 24.85 19.46 3.61
N ARG A 194 24.74 20.36 2.67
CA ARG A 194 23.92 21.58 2.79
C ARG A 194 22.41 21.30 2.75
N THR A 195 21.64 22.14 3.40
CA THR A 195 20.19 22.20 3.20
C THR A 195 19.87 22.92 1.90
N VAL A 196 18.98 22.33 1.11
CA VAL A 196 18.44 22.93 -0.12
C VAL A 196 16.95 23.18 0.04
N ARG A 197 16.55 24.43 -0.16
CA ARG A 197 15.13 24.82 -0.17
C ARG A 197 14.57 24.69 -1.57
N ILE A 198 13.48 23.97 -1.73
CA ILE A 198 12.76 23.79 -3.00
C ILE A 198 11.35 24.33 -2.83
N PRO A 199 10.88 25.25 -3.70
CA PRO A 199 9.53 25.77 -3.65
C PRO A 199 8.47 24.69 -3.83
N ALA A 200 7.31 24.87 -3.20
CA ALA A 200 6.24 23.86 -3.18
C ALA A 200 5.56 23.63 -4.55
N ASP A 201 5.67 24.58 -5.47
CA ASP A 201 5.20 24.42 -6.86
C ASP A 201 5.99 23.36 -7.64
N ARG A 202 7.24 23.06 -7.22
CA ARG A 202 8.10 22.05 -7.81
C ARG A 202 8.11 20.71 -7.06
N VAL A 203 7.32 20.56 -6.00
CA VAL A 203 7.31 19.36 -5.17
C VAL A 203 5.89 18.83 -5.05
N ILE A 204 5.74 17.54 -5.29
CA ILE A 204 4.55 16.81 -4.90
C ILE A 204 4.91 16.04 -3.63
N TYR A 205 4.20 16.32 -2.56
CA TYR A 205 4.32 15.60 -1.32
C TYR A 205 3.06 14.74 -1.11
N LEU A 206 3.19 13.46 -1.41
CA LEU A 206 2.13 12.48 -1.21
C LEU A 206 2.10 12.07 0.25
N ASN A 207 1.03 12.41 0.94
CA ASN A 207 0.74 11.97 2.31
C ASN A 207 -0.76 12.00 2.57
N LYS A 208 -1.31 11.05 3.31
CA LYS A 208 -2.72 11.07 3.70
C LYS A 208 -2.89 11.88 4.99
N ILE A 209 -3.60 13.01 4.89
CA ILE A 209 -3.92 13.88 6.01
C ILE A 209 -5.17 13.34 6.72
N LYS A 210 -5.03 12.94 7.99
CA LYS A 210 -6.13 12.44 8.83
C LYS A 210 -6.72 13.50 9.76
N ARG A 211 -5.93 14.54 10.09
CA ARG A 211 -6.35 15.68 10.93
C ARG A 211 -5.83 16.98 10.34
N THR A 212 -6.61 18.05 10.41
CA THR A 212 -6.30 19.36 9.78
C THR A 212 -5.00 20.00 10.27
N SER A 213 -4.56 19.70 11.47
CA SER A 213 -3.30 20.22 12.05
C SER A 213 -2.07 19.35 11.70
N GLN A 214 -2.23 18.31 10.87
CA GLN A 214 -1.14 17.47 10.41
C GLN A 214 -0.41 18.15 9.26
N VAL A 215 0.91 18.22 9.34
CA VAL A 215 1.79 18.74 8.28
C VAL A 215 2.60 17.62 7.65
N ARG A 216 3.19 16.77 8.49
CA ARG A 216 4.00 15.63 8.07
C ARG A 216 3.21 14.33 8.04
N GLU A 217 3.73 13.41 7.31
CA GLU A 217 3.23 12.04 7.14
C GLU A 217 3.22 11.23 8.45
N ILE A 218 2.43 10.19 8.46
CA ILE A 218 2.50 9.09 9.42
C ILE A 218 2.29 7.78 8.65
N SER A 219 3.07 6.74 8.95
CA SER A 219 2.96 5.44 8.30
C SER A 219 1.50 4.95 8.26
N GLY A 220 1.09 4.41 7.12
CA GLY A 220 -0.20 3.74 6.99
C GLY A 220 -0.35 2.54 7.95
N PHE A 221 0.77 1.95 8.34
CA PHE A 221 0.83 0.84 9.29
C PHE A 221 0.83 1.26 10.76
N ALA A 222 0.82 2.56 11.09
CA ALA A 222 1.03 3.06 12.45
C ALA A 222 0.14 2.38 13.52
N ASN A 223 -1.14 2.14 13.20
CA ASN A 223 -2.12 1.57 14.13
C ASN A 223 -2.07 0.03 14.22
N ILE A 224 -1.32 -0.64 13.34
CA ILE A 224 -1.29 -2.11 13.24
C ILE A 224 0.09 -2.72 13.48
N LEU A 225 1.14 -1.89 13.57
CA LEU A 225 2.53 -2.36 13.72
C LEU A 225 2.70 -3.34 14.89
N SER A 226 2.12 -3.03 16.05
CA SER A 226 2.22 -3.90 17.24
C SER A 226 1.59 -5.26 16.99
N ARG A 227 0.39 -5.30 16.40
CA ARG A 227 -0.32 -6.56 16.09
C ARG A 227 0.40 -7.38 15.04
N LEU A 228 0.94 -6.73 14.02
CA LEU A 228 1.71 -7.42 12.97
C LEU A 228 3.01 -8.01 13.52
N ARG A 229 3.69 -7.27 14.40
CA ARG A 229 4.86 -7.79 15.12
C ARG A 229 4.50 -8.98 16.00
N ASP A 230 3.41 -8.88 16.78
CA ASP A 230 2.95 -9.95 17.64
C ASP A 230 2.59 -11.20 16.84
N LEU A 231 1.91 -11.06 15.69
CA LEU A 231 1.63 -12.15 14.78
C LEU A 231 2.92 -12.83 14.29
N ASN A 232 3.90 -12.05 13.82
CA ASN A 232 5.16 -12.59 13.33
C ASN A 232 5.93 -13.33 14.43
N GLN A 233 5.98 -12.76 15.64
CA GLN A 233 6.59 -13.43 16.80
C GLN A 233 5.84 -14.70 17.22
N PHE A 234 4.51 -14.68 17.17
CA PHE A 234 3.67 -15.82 17.49
C PHE A 234 3.93 -16.97 16.50
N LEU A 235 3.93 -16.70 15.20
CA LEU A 235 4.21 -17.70 14.16
C LEU A 235 5.62 -18.30 14.32
N ASN A 236 6.61 -17.47 14.61
CA ASN A 236 7.96 -17.90 14.90
C ASN A 236 8.01 -18.81 16.15
N ALA A 237 7.34 -18.43 17.22
CA ALA A 237 7.28 -19.22 18.45
C ALA A 237 6.59 -20.57 18.22
N VAL A 238 5.50 -20.61 17.45
CA VAL A 238 4.83 -21.86 17.05
C VAL A 238 5.76 -22.73 16.21
N SER A 239 6.42 -22.17 15.21
CA SER A 239 7.40 -22.91 14.39
C SER A 239 8.54 -23.51 15.22
N VAL A 240 9.06 -22.75 16.19
CA VAL A 240 10.09 -23.24 17.12
C VAL A 240 9.53 -24.35 17.99
N LYS A 241 8.32 -24.18 18.54
CA LYS A 241 7.62 -25.20 19.35
C LYS A 241 7.48 -26.48 18.56
N GLU A 242 6.93 -26.48 17.35
CA GLU A 242 6.71 -27.64 16.51
C GLU A 242 8.05 -28.34 16.13
N ARG A 243 9.10 -27.56 15.84
CA ARG A 243 10.44 -28.13 15.62
C ARG A 243 11.00 -28.82 16.84
N ILE A 244 10.83 -28.23 18.02
CA ILE A 244 11.25 -28.84 19.28
C ILE A 244 10.45 -30.12 19.52
N LEU A 245 9.13 -30.11 19.33
CA LEU A 245 8.26 -31.26 19.48
C LEU A 245 8.64 -32.41 18.53
N ALA A 246 8.95 -32.09 17.29
CA ALA A 246 9.43 -33.06 16.31
C ALA A 246 10.79 -33.71 16.71
N CYS A 247 11.58 -33.01 17.52
CA CYS A 247 12.87 -33.54 18.03
C CYS A 247 12.76 -34.28 19.37
N LEU A 248 11.69 -34.02 20.14
CA LEU A 248 11.52 -34.52 21.49
C LEU A 248 10.72 -35.85 21.46
N SER A 249 11.43 -36.97 21.47
CA SER A 249 10.78 -38.27 21.62
C SER A 249 10.68 -38.72 23.07
N VAL A 250 11.61 -38.35 23.94
CA VAL A 250 11.69 -38.89 25.29
C VAL A 250 12.46 -38.02 26.28
N PHE A 251 11.91 -37.81 27.48
CA PHE A 251 12.63 -37.30 28.65
C PHE A 251 12.95 -38.42 29.62
N VAL A 252 14.19 -38.49 30.09
CA VAL A 252 14.62 -39.47 31.08
C VAL A 252 14.65 -38.83 32.47
N LYS A 253 13.79 -39.30 33.36
CA LYS A 253 13.80 -38.90 34.77
C LYS A 253 14.66 -39.86 35.58
N LYS A 254 15.75 -39.37 36.16
CA LYS A 254 16.59 -40.15 37.06
C LYS A 254 15.95 -40.26 38.44
N VAL A 255 15.63 -41.43 38.85
CA VAL A 255 15.04 -41.72 40.18
C VAL A 255 16.11 -41.86 41.27
N ASN A 256 17.38 -42.09 40.89
CA ASN A 256 18.48 -42.22 41.84
C ASN A 256 19.71 -41.39 41.40
N PRO A 257 20.10 -40.34 42.14
CA PRO A 257 21.19 -39.45 41.73
C PRO A 257 22.62 -39.99 41.96
N ALA A 258 22.76 -41.18 42.50
CA ALA A 258 24.07 -41.74 42.93
C ALA A 258 24.86 -42.52 41.87
N GLY A 259 24.37 -42.65 40.63
CA GLY A 259 25.07 -43.41 39.55
C GLY A 259 25.48 -42.49 38.39
N GLY A 260 26.70 -42.08 38.33
CA GLY A 260 27.19 -41.22 37.28
C GLY A 260 27.54 -41.93 36.00
N VAL A 261 26.78 -41.73 34.91
CA VAL A 261 27.19 -42.10 33.53
C VAL A 261 26.99 -40.93 32.55
N TRP A 262 27.42 -39.75 32.92
CA TRP A 262 27.49 -38.63 31.98
C TRP A 262 28.95 -38.24 31.73
N ARG A 263 29.75 -39.20 31.21
CA ARG A 263 31.21 -38.99 31.07
C ARG A 263 31.65 -38.11 29.90
N ASN A 264 30.75 -37.71 29.00
CA ASN A 264 31.10 -36.93 27.79
C ASN A 264 30.25 -35.72 27.56
N GLN A 265 29.89 -34.97 28.60
CA GLN A 265 29.19 -33.69 28.41
C GLN A 265 30.20 -32.52 28.41
N LYS A 266 30.16 -31.68 27.36
CA LYS A 266 30.85 -30.40 27.38
C LYS A 266 30.17 -29.50 28.40
N THR A 267 30.86 -29.20 29.48
CA THR A 267 30.41 -28.24 30.49
C THR A 267 30.72 -26.82 29.98
N ASP A 268 29.74 -25.94 29.96
CA ASP A 268 29.95 -24.55 29.66
C ASP A 268 30.79 -23.92 30.76
N LYS A 269 32.01 -23.43 30.41
CA LYS A 269 32.98 -22.90 31.34
C LYS A 269 32.51 -21.64 32.09
N ALA A 270 31.53 -20.94 31.57
CA ALA A 270 31.04 -19.65 32.14
C ALA A 270 29.90 -19.88 33.16
N THR A 271 29.05 -20.90 32.99
CA THR A 271 27.83 -21.07 33.80
C THR A 271 27.80 -22.42 34.57
N GLY A 272 28.74 -23.33 34.33
CA GLY A 272 28.75 -24.65 34.92
C GLY A 272 27.62 -25.59 34.44
N ALA A 273 26.77 -25.12 33.53
CA ALA A 273 25.61 -25.83 33.02
C ALA A 273 25.99 -26.85 31.97
N LYS A 274 25.50 -28.07 32.12
CA LYS A 274 25.69 -29.16 31.17
C LYS A 274 24.63 -29.04 30.07
N ARG A 275 25.02 -28.58 28.87
CA ARG A 275 24.12 -28.49 27.72
C ARG A 275 24.30 -29.66 26.77
N LYS A 276 23.22 -30.30 26.40
CA LYS A 276 23.17 -31.35 25.38
C LYS A 276 22.43 -30.82 24.17
N LYS A 277 23.01 -30.93 22.98
CA LYS A 277 22.29 -30.57 21.74
C LYS A 277 21.29 -31.70 21.45
N LEU A 278 20.03 -31.34 21.33
CA LEU A 278 18.98 -32.23 20.85
C LEU A 278 19.06 -32.30 19.32
N ALA A 279 19.06 -33.51 18.78
CA ALA A 279 19.00 -33.79 17.35
C ALA A 279 17.82 -34.69 17.03
N PRO A 280 17.17 -34.55 15.87
CA PRO A 280 16.09 -35.45 15.44
C PRO A 280 16.58 -36.87 15.36
N GLY A 281 15.79 -37.81 15.91
CA GLY A 281 16.12 -39.26 15.88
C GLY A 281 17.19 -39.71 16.88
N MET A 282 17.55 -38.90 17.88
CA MET A 282 18.53 -39.29 18.89
C MET A 282 17.97 -40.39 19.83
N ILE A 283 18.56 -41.56 19.80
CA ILE A 283 18.27 -42.67 20.74
C ILE A 283 19.16 -42.46 21.96
N MET A 284 18.56 -42.43 23.15
CA MET A 284 19.29 -42.39 24.42
C MET A 284 19.12 -43.70 25.14
N GLU A 285 20.24 -44.31 25.52
CA GLU A 285 20.23 -45.46 26.42
C GLU A 285 19.95 -44.98 27.85
N LEU A 286 19.14 -45.72 28.55
CA LEU A 286 18.68 -45.53 29.92
C LEU A 286 19.50 -46.37 30.88
N ASP A 287 19.89 -45.78 32.00
CA ASP A 287 20.50 -46.51 33.09
C ASP A 287 19.44 -47.16 33.99
N ALA A 288 19.82 -48.25 34.71
CA ALA A 288 18.94 -48.87 35.66
C ALA A 288 18.45 -47.88 36.73
N GLY A 289 17.14 -47.68 36.81
CA GLY A 289 16.50 -46.69 37.68
C GLY A 289 16.08 -45.39 37.00
N ASP A 290 16.28 -45.24 35.71
CA ASP A 290 15.76 -44.11 34.94
C ASP A 290 14.30 -44.39 34.51
N GLU A 291 13.44 -43.40 34.70
CA GLU A 291 12.03 -43.44 34.33
C GLU A 291 11.78 -42.55 33.12
N ILE A 292 11.07 -43.08 32.12
CA ILE A 292 10.71 -42.30 30.92
C ILE A 292 9.47 -41.51 31.25
N GLN A 293 9.57 -40.20 31.19
CA GLN A 293 8.42 -39.30 31.18
C GLN A 293 8.25 -38.71 29.78
N VAL A 294 7.24 -39.20 29.07
CA VAL A 294 6.84 -38.61 27.80
C VAL A 294 6.11 -37.30 28.11
N VAL A 295 6.76 -36.15 27.83
CA VAL A 295 6.06 -34.90 27.84
C VAL A 295 5.26 -34.85 26.55
N ASN A 296 3.98 -35.18 26.66
CA ASN A 296 3.03 -34.98 25.58
C ASN A 296 2.38 -33.61 25.77
N PRO A 297 2.85 -32.54 25.11
CA PRO A 297 2.21 -31.23 25.14
C PRO A 297 0.98 -31.30 24.25
N SER A 298 -0.02 -32.10 24.64
CA SER A 298 -1.35 -32.17 24.01
C SER A 298 -2.16 -30.89 24.31
N GLY A 299 -1.52 -29.75 24.19
CA GLY A 299 -2.07 -28.42 24.40
C GLY A 299 -2.20 -27.63 23.08
N GLN A 300 -3.41 -27.68 22.46
CA GLN A 300 -3.94 -26.58 21.67
C GLN A 300 -3.34 -26.28 20.27
N ALA A 301 -3.13 -27.32 19.46
CA ALA A 301 -2.93 -27.08 18.00
C ALA A 301 -4.16 -26.41 17.36
N SER A 302 -5.37 -26.61 17.90
CA SER A 302 -6.62 -26.00 17.40
C SER A 302 -6.65 -24.47 17.57
N ASN A 303 -6.13 -23.92 18.67
CA ASN A 303 -6.19 -22.48 18.94
C ASN A 303 -5.13 -21.68 18.16
N THR A 304 -4.12 -22.30 17.61
CA THR A 304 -3.06 -21.60 16.86
C THR A 304 -3.57 -21.00 15.55
N LYS A 305 -4.34 -21.80 14.80
CA LYS A 305 -4.94 -21.34 13.54
C LYS A 305 -5.93 -20.20 13.79
N ASP A 306 -6.80 -20.34 14.79
CA ASP A 306 -7.83 -19.35 15.09
C ASP A 306 -7.21 -18.03 15.55
N MET A 307 -6.19 -18.07 16.40
CA MET A 307 -5.49 -16.88 16.86
C MET A 307 -4.76 -16.16 15.72
N ALA A 308 -4.05 -16.88 14.86
CA ALA A 308 -3.41 -16.31 13.69
C ALA A 308 -4.43 -15.67 12.74
N THR A 309 -5.58 -16.34 12.52
CA THR A 309 -6.66 -15.82 11.68
C THR A 309 -7.28 -14.55 12.25
N ILE A 310 -7.52 -14.47 13.56
CA ILE A 310 -8.04 -13.27 14.24
C ILE A 310 -7.08 -12.08 14.07
N LEU A 311 -5.79 -12.30 14.30
CA LEU A 311 -4.78 -11.25 14.15
C LEU A 311 -4.66 -10.76 12.71
N LEU A 312 -4.69 -11.69 11.74
CA LEU A 312 -4.66 -11.35 10.32
C LEU A 312 -5.92 -10.60 9.86
N ARG A 313 -7.11 -11.01 10.30
CA ARG A 313 -8.35 -10.29 10.00
C ARG A 313 -8.31 -8.86 10.54
N ALA A 314 -7.85 -8.67 11.78
CA ALA A 314 -7.70 -7.35 12.35
C ALA A 314 -6.66 -6.50 11.60
N PHE A 315 -5.57 -7.11 11.13
CA PHE A 315 -4.56 -6.47 10.32
C PHE A 315 -5.13 -6.04 8.95
N SER A 316 -5.78 -6.95 8.23
CA SER A 316 -6.35 -6.71 6.90
C SER A 316 -7.41 -5.61 6.95
N SER A 317 -8.34 -5.70 7.91
CA SER A 317 -9.41 -4.73 8.11
C SER A 317 -8.89 -3.31 8.36
N ALA A 318 -7.78 -3.15 9.08
CA ALA A 318 -7.18 -1.83 9.33
C ALA A 318 -6.51 -1.22 8.09
N LEU A 319 -6.20 -2.03 7.08
CA LEU A 319 -5.72 -1.59 5.77
C LEU A 319 -6.86 -1.35 4.76
N GLY A 320 -8.10 -1.66 5.13
CA GLY A 320 -9.23 -1.63 4.21
C GLY A 320 -9.20 -2.77 3.19
N LEU A 321 -8.61 -3.91 3.57
CA LEU A 321 -8.51 -5.10 2.73
C LEU A 321 -9.21 -6.28 3.39
N SER A 322 -9.71 -7.21 2.57
CA SER A 322 -10.19 -8.50 3.05
C SER A 322 -9.04 -9.37 3.56
N TYR A 323 -9.38 -10.34 4.41
CA TYR A 323 -8.44 -11.37 4.87
C TYR A 323 -7.84 -12.14 3.69
N GLU A 324 -8.66 -12.46 2.71
CA GLU A 324 -8.31 -13.22 1.52
C GLU A 324 -7.32 -12.45 0.62
N ALA A 325 -7.50 -11.13 0.50
CA ALA A 325 -6.58 -10.29 -0.27
C ALA A 325 -5.16 -10.25 0.31
N THR A 326 -5.04 -10.34 1.64
CA THR A 326 -3.75 -10.28 2.36
C THR A 326 -3.13 -11.65 2.57
N SER A 327 -3.92 -12.66 2.97
CA SER A 327 -3.45 -14.02 3.24
C SER A 327 -3.42 -14.92 2.02
N ARG A 328 -4.24 -14.63 1.01
CA ARG A 328 -4.54 -15.47 -0.17
C ARG A 328 -5.10 -16.85 0.18
N ASP A 329 -5.61 -17.02 1.39
CA ASP A 329 -6.27 -18.23 1.83
C ASP A 329 -7.76 -18.21 1.49
N MET A 330 -8.16 -19.00 0.49
CA MET A 330 -9.55 -19.15 0.04
C MET A 330 -10.23 -20.38 0.64
N SER A 331 -9.59 -21.09 1.58
CA SER A 331 -10.06 -22.39 2.07
C SER A 331 -11.39 -22.36 2.83
N GLN A 332 -11.76 -21.20 3.37
CA GLN A 332 -12.96 -21.03 4.22
C GLN A 332 -14.03 -20.13 3.58
N VAL A 333 -13.88 -19.81 2.31
CA VAL A 333 -14.74 -18.80 1.64
C VAL A 333 -15.67 -19.48 0.63
N ASN A 334 -16.96 -19.18 0.72
CA ASN A 334 -17.92 -19.55 -0.32
C ASN A 334 -17.96 -18.46 -1.42
N TYR A 335 -18.55 -18.79 -2.57
CA TYR A 335 -18.62 -17.88 -3.72
C TYR A 335 -19.25 -16.52 -3.37
N SER A 336 -20.33 -16.50 -2.60
CA SER A 336 -21.04 -15.25 -2.26
C SER A 336 -20.21 -14.34 -1.37
N SER A 337 -19.55 -14.88 -0.34
CA SER A 337 -18.69 -14.09 0.54
C SER A 337 -17.40 -13.66 -0.15
N ALA A 338 -16.80 -14.51 -1.01
CA ALA A 338 -15.66 -14.11 -1.83
C ALA A 338 -15.99 -12.93 -2.75
N ARG A 339 -17.18 -12.98 -3.36
CA ARG A 339 -17.67 -11.88 -4.22
C ARG A 339 -17.85 -10.59 -3.44
N GLN A 340 -18.47 -10.65 -2.26
CA GLN A 340 -18.68 -9.45 -1.44
C GLN A 340 -17.35 -8.83 -1.00
N ASN A 341 -16.42 -9.64 -0.49
CA ASN A 341 -15.11 -9.19 -0.10
C ASN A 341 -14.35 -8.51 -1.26
N LEU A 342 -14.43 -9.11 -2.46
CA LEU A 342 -13.79 -8.53 -3.65
C LEU A 342 -14.43 -7.19 -4.05
N ILE A 343 -15.74 -7.01 -3.89
CA ILE A 343 -16.41 -5.73 -4.16
C ILE A 343 -15.94 -4.64 -3.19
N GLU A 344 -15.86 -4.95 -1.90
CA GLU A 344 -15.36 -4.00 -0.88
C GLU A 344 -13.89 -3.66 -1.08
N ASP A 345 -13.03 -4.65 -1.37
CA ASP A 345 -11.63 -4.41 -1.72
C ASP A 345 -11.49 -3.47 -2.93
N ARG A 346 -12.36 -3.63 -3.95
CA ARG A 346 -12.37 -2.76 -5.12
C ARG A 346 -12.66 -1.31 -4.79
N GLU A 347 -13.57 -1.02 -3.87
CA GLU A 347 -13.83 0.35 -3.44
C GLU A 347 -12.60 0.96 -2.75
N SER A 348 -11.91 0.19 -1.91
CA SER A 348 -10.63 0.61 -1.33
C SER A 348 -9.57 0.90 -2.40
N TYR A 349 -9.45 0.06 -3.43
CA TYR A 349 -8.50 0.29 -4.53
C TYR A 349 -8.87 1.53 -5.37
N LYS A 350 -10.15 1.76 -5.65
CA LYS A 350 -10.63 2.95 -6.38
C LYS A 350 -10.32 4.24 -5.63
N GLU A 351 -10.48 4.26 -4.29
CA GLU A 351 -10.10 5.41 -3.47
C GLU A 351 -8.61 5.77 -3.66
N TRP A 352 -7.73 4.75 -3.64
CA TRP A 352 -6.31 4.97 -3.88
C TRP A 352 -5.99 5.38 -5.32
N GLN A 353 -6.67 4.80 -6.31
CA GLN A 353 -6.55 5.20 -7.71
C GLN A 353 -6.94 6.65 -7.91
N HIS A 354 -8.06 7.07 -7.32
CA HIS A 354 -8.51 8.47 -7.36
C HIS A 354 -7.49 9.40 -6.68
N TYR A 355 -6.99 9.02 -5.51
CA TYR A 355 -5.97 9.79 -4.81
C TYR A 355 -4.70 10.00 -5.67
N LEU A 356 -4.17 8.95 -6.28
CA LEU A 356 -3.00 9.04 -7.15
C LEU A 356 -3.28 9.88 -8.40
N SER A 357 -4.44 9.74 -8.99
CA SER A 357 -4.85 10.51 -10.18
C SER A 357 -4.88 12.01 -9.89
N GLU A 358 -5.49 12.42 -8.77
CA GLU A 358 -5.64 13.84 -8.41
C GLU A 358 -4.34 14.45 -7.86
N HIS A 359 -3.65 13.75 -6.97
CA HIS A 359 -2.50 14.34 -6.26
C HIS A 359 -1.16 14.13 -6.98
N LEU A 360 -1.04 13.11 -7.83
CA LEU A 360 0.19 12.81 -8.53
C LEU A 360 0.06 12.98 -10.04
N CYS A 361 -0.79 12.19 -10.71
CA CYS A 361 -0.84 12.16 -12.16
C CYS A 361 -1.20 13.51 -12.75
N ARG A 362 -2.26 14.16 -12.23
CA ARG A 362 -2.70 15.48 -12.68
C ARG A 362 -1.60 16.55 -12.54
N ARG A 363 -0.87 16.56 -11.41
CA ARG A 363 0.18 17.53 -11.16
C ARG A 363 1.39 17.32 -12.06
N VAL A 364 1.81 16.07 -12.23
CA VAL A 364 2.90 15.69 -13.14
C VAL A 364 2.55 16.03 -14.58
N TYR A 365 1.31 15.78 -14.99
CA TYR A 365 0.83 16.12 -16.34
C TYR A 365 0.87 17.62 -16.61
N GLN A 366 0.48 18.45 -15.64
CA GLN A 366 0.61 19.90 -15.77
C GLN A 366 2.07 20.32 -15.98
N TRP A 367 2.99 19.84 -15.13
CA TRP A 367 4.42 20.12 -15.29
C TRP A 367 4.97 19.65 -16.63
N TRP A 368 4.53 18.48 -17.08
CA TRP A 368 4.96 17.92 -18.36
C TRP A 368 4.45 18.76 -19.54
N MET A 369 3.19 19.14 -19.53
CA MET A 369 2.61 20.02 -20.57
C MET A 369 3.34 21.35 -20.64
N ASP A 370 3.53 22.05 -19.50
CA ASP A 370 4.29 23.28 -19.42
C ASP A 370 5.67 23.14 -20.03
N SER A 371 6.37 22.07 -19.67
CA SER A 371 7.74 21.82 -20.15
C SER A 371 7.80 21.50 -21.64
N CYS A 372 6.86 20.73 -22.17
CA CYS A 372 6.79 20.37 -23.61
C CYS A 372 6.43 21.56 -24.49
N VAL A 373 5.55 22.45 -24.03
CA VAL A 373 5.20 23.67 -24.74
C VAL A 373 6.37 24.66 -24.71
N MET A 374 7.03 24.85 -23.56
CA MET A 374 8.22 25.69 -23.45
C MET A 374 9.38 25.19 -24.33
N ALA A 375 9.57 23.89 -24.43
CA ALA A 375 10.61 23.28 -25.27
C ALA A 375 10.26 23.28 -26.76
N GLY A 376 9.00 23.62 -27.14
CA GLY A 376 8.51 23.58 -28.51
C GLY A 376 8.25 22.16 -29.04
N THR A 377 8.25 21.14 -28.15
CA THR A 377 7.89 19.76 -28.47
C THR A 377 6.39 19.65 -28.84
N LEU A 378 5.57 20.40 -28.11
CA LEU A 378 4.15 20.64 -28.43
C LEU A 378 3.98 22.11 -28.86
N LYS A 379 3.38 22.30 -30.03
CA LYS A 379 3.13 23.66 -30.58
C LYS A 379 1.68 24.03 -30.33
N ILE A 380 1.43 24.69 -29.21
CA ILE A 380 0.12 25.19 -28.80
C ILE A 380 0.25 26.66 -28.50
N PRO A 381 -0.08 27.54 -29.48
CA PRO A 381 0.20 28.98 -29.38
C PRO A 381 -0.51 29.71 -28.22
N ASP A 382 -1.72 29.29 -27.87
CA ASP A 382 -2.56 29.90 -26.84
C ASP A 382 -2.51 29.14 -25.47
N TYR A 383 -1.60 28.17 -25.30
CA TYR A 383 -1.51 27.35 -24.11
C TYR A 383 -1.42 28.16 -22.81
N PHE A 384 -0.48 29.11 -22.74
CA PHE A 384 -0.26 29.89 -21.52
C PHE A 384 -1.39 30.89 -21.22
N SER A 385 -2.24 31.22 -22.23
CA SER A 385 -3.42 32.01 -21.99
C SER A 385 -4.59 31.25 -21.43
N ASN A 386 -4.71 29.96 -21.79
CA ASN A 386 -5.78 29.06 -21.36
C ASN A 386 -5.24 27.63 -21.08
N PRO A 387 -4.38 27.45 -20.07
CA PRO A 387 -3.77 26.14 -19.83
C PRO A 387 -4.80 25.06 -19.46
N GLU A 388 -5.88 25.45 -18.76
CA GLU A 388 -6.95 24.55 -18.34
C GLU A 388 -7.59 23.80 -19.50
N LYS A 389 -7.79 24.46 -20.64
CA LYS A 389 -8.36 23.87 -21.86
C LYS A 389 -7.54 22.66 -22.37
N TYR A 390 -6.24 22.66 -22.15
CA TYR A 390 -5.31 21.64 -22.65
C TYR A 390 -4.85 20.63 -21.59
N THR A 391 -5.12 20.94 -20.32
CA THR A 391 -4.78 20.05 -19.20
C THR A 391 -5.98 19.29 -18.66
N GLU A 392 -7.17 19.47 -19.25
CA GLU A 392 -8.33 18.66 -18.92
C GLU A 392 -8.12 17.23 -19.43
N CYS A 393 -8.22 16.26 -18.53
CA CYS A 393 -7.98 14.88 -18.84
C CYS A 393 -8.73 13.94 -17.87
N LYS A 394 -8.95 12.72 -18.32
CA LYS A 394 -9.37 11.61 -17.46
C LYS A 394 -8.20 10.64 -17.27
N TRP A 395 -8.17 10.01 -16.12
CA TRP A 395 -7.16 9.00 -15.79
C TRP A 395 -7.82 7.61 -15.80
N ILE A 396 -7.38 6.76 -16.72
CA ILE A 396 -7.87 5.38 -16.82
C ILE A 396 -6.95 4.52 -15.97
N ALA A 397 -7.41 4.20 -14.76
CA ALA A 397 -6.71 3.31 -13.85
C ALA A 397 -6.86 1.84 -14.30
N LYS A 398 -6.16 0.93 -13.62
CA LYS A 398 -6.33 -0.50 -13.84
C LYS A 398 -7.79 -0.89 -13.67
N GLY A 399 -8.36 -1.47 -14.73
CA GLY A 399 -9.71 -2.03 -14.68
C GLY A 399 -9.79 -3.26 -13.79
N MET A 400 -10.98 -3.53 -13.30
CA MET A 400 -11.27 -4.70 -12.47
C MET A 400 -11.85 -5.81 -13.34
N SER A 401 -11.26 -7.00 -13.28
CA SER A 401 -11.77 -8.17 -14.01
C SER A 401 -13.19 -8.51 -13.57
N TRP A 402 -14.04 -8.90 -14.48
CA TRP A 402 -15.40 -9.32 -14.15
C TRP A 402 -15.39 -10.55 -13.24
N ILE A 403 -16.32 -10.59 -12.31
CA ILE A 403 -16.50 -11.73 -11.40
C ILE A 403 -17.33 -12.80 -12.09
N ASP A 404 -18.39 -12.38 -12.76
CA ASP A 404 -19.29 -13.21 -13.58
C ASP A 404 -19.38 -12.59 -14.99
N PRO A 405 -18.49 -12.99 -15.91
CA PRO A 405 -18.43 -12.34 -17.21
C PRO A 405 -19.75 -12.34 -17.99
N VAL A 406 -20.54 -13.41 -17.90
CA VAL A 406 -21.81 -13.51 -18.63
C VAL A 406 -22.83 -12.53 -18.10
N LYS A 407 -23.00 -12.48 -16.79
CA LYS A 407 -23.98 -11.56 -16.16
C LYS A 407 -23.57 -10.10 -16.32
N GLU A 408 -22.28 -9.80 -16.18
CA GLU A 408 -21.77 -8.43 -16.30
C GLU A 408 -21.83 -7.94 -17.75
N VAL A 409 -21.52 -8.79 -18.76
CA VAL A 409 -21.69 -8.43 -20.18
C VAL A 409 -23.16 -8.18 -20.51
N ASN A 410 -24.09 -9.03 -20.03
CA ASN A 410 -25.52 -8.83 -20.27
C ASN A 410 -26.02 -7.55 -19.57
N ALA A 411 -25.59 -7.28 -18.34
CA ALA A 411 -25.94 -6.06 -17.65
C ALA A 411 -25.43 -4.81 -18.38
N ASN A 412 -24.18 -4.82 -18.84
CA ASN A 412 -23.59 -3.73 -19.62
C ASN A 412 -24.29 -3.56 -20.98
N LYS A 413 -24.68 -4.65 -21.64
CA LYS A 413 -25.45 -4.59 -22.89
C LYS A 413 -26.79 -3.87 -22.66
N ILE A 414 -27.54 -4.26 -21.65
CA ILE A 414 -28.82 -3.64 -21.30
C ILE A 414 -28.63 -2.17 -20.92
N ALA A 415 -27.60 -1.85 -20.13
CA ALA A 415 -27.32 -0.48 -19.69
C ALA A 415 -26.91 0.43 -20.86
N LEU A 416 -26.17 -0.07 -21.84
CA LEU A 416 -25.84 0.63 -23.09
C LEU A 416 -27.11 0.85 -23.96
N GLU A 417 -27.96 -0.17 -24.10
CA GLU A 417 -29.20 -0.09 -24.88
C GLU A 417 -30.21 0.89 -24.25
N THR A 418 -30.23 0.99 -22.93
CA THR A 418 -31.09 1.92 -22.18
C THR A 418 -30.46 3.31 -21.97
N ASN A 419 -29.29 3.58 -22.52
CA ASN A 419 -28.52 4.83 -22.38
C ASN A 419 -28.18 5.21 -20.92
N GLN A 420 -28.06 4.23 -20.02
CA GLN A 420 -27.66 4.45 -18.63
C GLN A 420 -26.14 4.63 -18.48
N ILE A 421 -25.36 4.00 -19.38
CA ILE A 421 -23.89 4.10 -19.41
C ILE A 421 -23.41 4.28 -20.86
N THR A 422 -22.20 4.78 -21.00
CA THR A 422 -21.55 4.96 -22.31
C THR A 422 -20.50 3.86 -22.58
N LEU A 423 -20.20 3.61 -23.85
CA LEU A 423 -19.14 2.67 -24.23
C LEU A 423 -17.78 3.07 -23.63
N GLN A 424 -17.54 4.39 -23.49
CA GLN A 424 -16.33 4.92 -22.84
C GLN A 424 -16.26 4.49 -21.38
N GLU A 425 -17.36 4.57 -20.63
CA GLU A 425 -17.40 4.18 -19.22
C GLU A 425 -17.18 2.67 -19.07
N VAL A 426 -17.86 1.85 -19.88
CA VAL A 426 -17.66 0.38 -19.88
C VAL A 426 -16.22 0.00 -20.19
N ALA A 427 -15.60 0.66 -21.16
CA ALA A 427 -14.19 0.41 -21.51
C ALA A 427 -13.26 0.85 -20.39
N ALA A 428 -13.50 2.02 -19.78
CA ALA A 428 -12.71 2.57 -18.69
C ALA A 428 -12.77 1.69 -17.43
N GLU A 429 -13.92 1.12 -17.08
CA GLU A 429 -14.03 0.15 -15.99
C GLU A 429 -13.14 -1.08 -16.16
N GLN A 430 -12.85 -1.45 -17.43
CA GLN A 430 -11.93 -2.51 -17.78
C GLN A 430 -10.47 -2.04 -17.93
N GLY A 431 -10.19 -0.75 -17.73
CA GLY A 431 -8.88 -0.15 -17.94
C GLY A 431 -8.47 -0.07 -19.42
N LYS A 432 -9.45 0.00 -20.32
CA LYS A 432 -9.24 0.07 -21.78
C LYS A 432 -9.70 1.41 -22.33
N ASP A 433 -9.04 1.86 -23.39
CA ASP A 433 -9.50 3.00 -24.15
C ASP A 433 -10.53 2.54 -25.21
N TRP A 434 -11.72 3.14 -25.18
CA TRP A 434 -12.82 2.82 -26.08
C TRP A 434 -12.53 3.19 -27.54
N ARG A 435 -11.75 4.27 -27.77
CA ARG A 435 -11.35 4.68 -29.14
C ARG A 435 -10.39 3.68 -29.74
N ALA A 436 -9.35 3.29 -28.98
CA ALA A 436 -8.41 2.26 -29.40
C ALA A 436 -9.12 0.94 -29.71
N ILE A 437 -10.15 0.56 -28.94
CA ILE A 437 -10.98 -0.61 -29.23
C ILE A 437 -11.70 -0.46 -30.56
N LEU A 438 -12.34 0.69 -30.81
CA LEU A 438 -13.09 0.90 -32.05
C LEU A 438 -12.18 0.98 -33.29
N GLU A 439 -11.04 1.65 -33.19
CA GLU A 439 -10.04 1.71 -34.25
C GLU A 439 -9.47 0.33 -34.58
N GLN A 440 -9.14 -0.44 -33.54
CA GLN A 440 -8.66 -1.81 -33.72
C GLN A 440 -9.72 -2.70 -34.39
N ARG A 441 -10.97 -2.63 -33.93
CA ARG A 441 -12.08 -3.36 -34.58
C ARG A 441 -12.33 -2.94 -36.01
N ALA A 442 -12.13 -1.67 -36.36
CA ALA A 442 -12.22 -1.20 -37.74
C ALA A 442 -11.12 -1.82 -38.60
N ARG A 443 -9.87 -1.85 -38.12
CA ARG A 443 -8.73 -2.49 -38.80
C ARG A 443 -8.94 -3.99 -38.97
N GLU A 444 -9.41 -4.66 -37.91
CA GLU A 444 -9.73 -6.09 -37.96
C GLU A 444 -10.82 -6.42 -39.02
N LYS A 445 -11.90 -5.63 -39.05
CA LYS A 445 -12.96 -5.77 -40.05
C LYS A 445 -12.43 -5.56 -41.48
N GLN A 446 -11.55 -4.58 -41.66
CA GLN A 446 -10.94 -4.34 -42.97
C GLN A 446 -10.06 -5.53 -43.38
N LEU A 447 -9.22 -6.04 -42.47
CA LEU A 447 -8.37 -7.20 -42.75
C LEU A 447 -9.18 -8.46 -43.03
N ILE A 448 -10.28 -8.71 -42.31
CA ILE A 448 -11.20 -9.82 -42.55
C ILE A 448 -11.78 -9.74 -43.96
N ARG A 449 -12.15 -8.53 -44.43
CA ARG A 449 -12.60 -8.32 -45.83
C ARG A 449 -11.50 -8.59 -46.84
N GLU A 450 -10.31 -8.04 -46.60
CA GLU A 450 -9.16 -8.22 -47.49
C GLU A 450 -8.73 -9.71 -47.65
N LEU A 451 -8.90 -10.48 -46.56
CA LEU A 451 -8.59 -11.91 -46.53
C LEU A 451 -9.75 -12.81 -46.99
N GLY A 452 -10.93 -12.25 -47.30
CA GLY A 452 -12.10 -13.00 -47.73
C GLY A 452 -12.71 -13.92 -46.66
N LEU A 453 -12.52 -13.62 -45.37
CA LEU A 453 -12.98 -14.42 -44.22
C LEU A 453 -14.41 -14.05 -43.76
N GLU A 454 -15.12 -13.19 -44.48
CA GLU A 454 -16.48 -12.73 -44.09
C GLU A 454 -17.50 -13.88 -44.04
N GLU A 455 -17.44 -14.81 -45.00
CA GLU A 455 -18.35 -15.96 -45.06
C GLU A 455 -18.18 -16.94 -43.89
N ILE A 456 -16.98 -17.08 -43.36
CA ILE A 456 -16.70 -17.96 -42.22
C ILE A 456 -17.31 -17.37 -40.91
N ALA A 457 -17.25 -16.06 -40.73
CA ALA A 457 -17.79 -15.38 -39.58
C ALA A 457 -19.33 -15.31 -39.56
N GLU A 458 -19.99 -15.32 -40.72
CA GLU A 458 -21.45 -15.39 -40.81
C GLU A 458 -21.97 -16.83 -40.63
N ASN A 459 -21.28 -17.85 -41.16
CA ASN A 459 -21.62 -19.24 -40.96
C ASN A 459 -21.45 -19.71 -39.50
N GLU A 460 -20.43 -19.22 -38.76
CA GLU A 460 -20.31 -19.51 -37.35
C GLU A 460 -21.43 -18.87 -36.50
N LYS A 461 -21.90 -17.68 -36.85
CA LYS A 461 -23.05 -17.07 -36.20
C LYS A 461 -24.37 -17.79 -36.43
N GLN A 462 -24.57 -18.36 -37.60
CA GLN A 462 -25.76 -19.16 -37.90
C GLN A 462 -25.72 -20.53 -37.21
N SER A 463 -24.55 -21.17 -37.08
CA SER A 463 -24.42 -22.45 -36.39
C SER A 463 -24.61 -22.36 -34.90
N THR A 464 -24.22 -21.25 -34.26
CA THR A 464 -24.44 -21.00 -32.83
C THR A 464 -25.90 -20.60 -32.51
N ALA A 465 -26.61 -19.97 -33.45
CA ALA A 465 -28.02 -19.61 -33.25
C ALA A 465 -28.99 -20.80 -33.38
N THR A 466 -28.55 -21.90 -34.01
CA THR A 466 -29.37 -23.11 -34.22
C THR A 466 -29.26 -24.13 -33.07
N THR A 467 -28.36 -23.88 -32.08
CA THR A 467 -28.13 -24.80 -30.94
C THR A 467 -28.84 -24.37 -29.68
N GLU A 468 -29.56 -23.24 -29.66
CA GLU A 468 -30.40 -22.79 -28.54
C GLU A 468 -31.87 -23.05 -28.85
N GLU A 469 -32.31 -24.33 -29.01
CA GLU A 469 -33.70 -24.72 -28.80
C GLU A 469 -33.90 -25.06 -27.32
N PRO A 470 -34.93 -24.57 -26.68
CA PRO A 470 -35.16 -24.81 -25.27
C PRO A 470 -35.63 -26.26 -25.08
N GLU A 471 -34.92 -27.01 -24.27
CA GLU A 471 -35.48 -28.19 -23.61
C GLU A 471 -36.51 -27.71 -22.59
N GLU A 472 -37.74 -28.23 -22.74
CA GLU A 472 -38.92 -28.05 -21.85
C GLU A 472 -38.67 -28.52 -20.41
#